data_e502382b080c6a88eec96f242b51b0e9
#
_entry.id   e502382b080c6a88eec96f242b51b0e9
#
_cell.length_a   1.000
_cell.length_b   1.000
_cell.length_c   1.000
_cell.angle_alpha   90.00
_cell.angle_beta   90.00
_cell.angle_gamma   90.00
#
_symmetry.space_group_name_H-M   'P 1'
#
loop_
_entity.id
_entity.type
_entity.pdbx_description
1 polymer ?
#
loop_
_entity_poly.entity_id
_entity_poly.type
_entity_poly.pdbx_seq_one_letter_code
_entity_poly.pdbx_strand_id
1 'polypeptide(L)'
;MYYFIINPNARCGRGKNVWKKLERILERENAQYQAYITEKPGDAKVFARKLTEGCREPHVIVAVGGDGTVNEILDGLSFCSPVTLGYIPAGSGNDLARSLKLPRKPGRCLKKILSPKYHKQLDYGVLTYGGDEISCRRFMVSAGIGMDAAVCHNILYSRTKGILNKLHIGKLTYLLIGVKQLLLAKPAKGYLLLDGVQKVEFNHAYFISAHIHPYEGGGFKFAPDATYDDGKLSICVMNNRKKRKLIPVLLNSMFGRQSHNKGTRFYTCGEAMVHVDKPMAVHVDGESCFCQNDIQLRCIKKAVRMIV
;
A
#
# COMPACT_ATOMS: atom_id res chain seq x y z
N MET A 1 -19.46 5.74 17.95
CA MET A 1 -18.90 4.42 18.35
C MET A 1 -17.60 4.19 17.60
N TYR A 2 -16.54 3.68 18.30
CA TYR A 2 -15.24 3.35 17.71
C TYR A 2 -15.06 1.84 17.63
N TYR A 3 -14.65 1.33 16.46
CA TYR A 3 -14.35 -0.09 16.24
C TYR A 3 -12.87 -0.23 15.91
N PHE A 4 -12.09 -0.84 16.81
CA PHE A 4 -10.67 -1.06 16.60
C PHE A 4 -10.43 -2.43 15.99
N ILE A 5 -9.79 -2.49 14.82
CA ILE A 5 -9.32 -3.71 14.20
C ILE A 5 -7.80 -3.77 14.41
N ILE A 6 -7.36 -4.75 15.22
CA ILE A 6 -6.01 -4.80 15.76
C ILE A 6 -5.27 -6.01 15.19
N ASN A 7 -4.12 -5.77 14.56
CA ASN A 7 -3.18 -6.82 14.20
C ASN A 7 -2.09 -6.94 15.30
N PRO A 8 -2.21 -7.90 16.23
CA PRO A 8 -1.27 -8.06 17.33
C PRO A 8 0.12 -8.44 16.84
N ASN A 9 0.21 -9.13 15.69
CA ASN A 9 1.45 -9.63 15.11
C ASN A 9 2.20 -8.58 14.26
N ALA A 10 1.61 -7.38 14.05
CA ALA A 10 2.27 -6.31 13.32
C ALA A 10 3.67 -6.05 13.87
N ARG A 11 4.68 -5.99 12.97
CA ARG A 11 6.11 -5.79 13.31
C ARG A 11 6.58 -6.70 14.46
N CYS A 12 6.47 -8.01 14.27
CA CYS A 12 6.95 -9.03 15.25
C CYS A 12 6.35 -8.86 16.66
N GLY A 13 5.02 -8.68 16.75
CA GLY A 13 4.31 -8.59 18.03
C GLY A 13 4.23 -7.18 18.64
N ARG A 14 4.78 -6.14 17.97
CA ARG A 14 4.64 -4.75 18.43
C ARG A 14 3.19 -4.30 18.49
N GLY A 15 2.34 -4.78 17.59
CA GLY A 15 0.91 -4.47 17.55
C GLY A 15 0.23 -4.76 18.89
N LYS A 16 0.52 -5.90 19.51
CA LYS A 16 0.02 -6.27 20.84
C LYS A 16 0.42 -5.26 21.93
N ASN A 17 1.68 -4.82 21.93
CA ASN A 17 2.18 -3.85 22.91
C ASN A 17 1.61 -2.44 22.67
N VAL A 18 1.37 -2.09 21.40
CA VAL A 18 0.69 -0.84 21.05
C VAL A 18 -0.74 -0.88 21.57
N TRP A 19 -1.50 -1.96 21.29
CA TRP A 19 -2.87 -2.10 21.74
C TRP A 19 -3.02 -1.96 23.25
N LYS A 20 -2.24 -2.70 24.05
CA LYS A 20 -2.27 -2.60 25.52
C LYS A 20 -2.09 -1.17 26.05
N LYS A 21 -1.30 -0.33 25.36
CA LYS A 21 -1.14 1.08 25.73
C LYS A 21 -2.34 1.93 25.35
N LEU A 22 -2.94 1.67 24.17
CA LEU A 22 -4.12 2.37 23.70
C LEU A 22 -5.34 2.07 24.56
N GLU A 23 -5.53 0.81 24.92
CA GLU A 23 -6.60 0.30 25.75
C GLU A 23 -6.66 1.04 27.10
N ARG A 24 -5.52 1.16 27.79
CA ARG A 24 -5.43 1.96 29.04
C ARG A 24 -5.80 3.44 28.85
N ILE A 25 -5.52 4.01 27.68
CA ILE A 25 -5.91 5.39 27.39
C ILE A 25 -7.42 5.47 27.13
N LEU A 26 -7.98 4.53 26.36
CA LEU A 26 -9.42 4.45 26.09
C LEU A 26 -10.25 4.31 27.37
N GLU A 27 -9.80 3.44 28.28
CA GLU A 27 -10.42 3.26 29.60
C GLU A 27 -10.38 4.55 30.42
N ARG A 28 -9.23 5.21 30.49
CA ARG A 28 -9.07 6.49 31.22
C ARG A 28 -9.92 7.62 30.65
N GLU A 29 -10.09 7.67 29.34
CA GLU A 29 -10.90 8.67 28.62
C GLU A 29 -12.40 8.28 28.58
N ASN A 30 -12.81 7.16 29.21
CA ASN A 30 -14.16 6.59 29.18
C ASN A 30 -14.72 6.49 27.75
N ALA A 31 -13.88 6.15 26.77
CA ALA A 31 -14.27 6.06 25.37
C ALA A 31 -15.13 4.82 25.11
N GLN A 32 -16.23 4.96 24.41
CA GLN A 32 -17.02 3.79 23.96
C GLN A 32 -16.38 3.15 22.73
N TYR A 33 -15.92 1.92 22.87
CA TYR A 33 -15.27 1.20 21.78
C TYR A 33 -15.54 -0.30 21.79
N GLN A 34 -15.31 -0.95 20.65
CA GLN A 34 -15.20 -2.39 20.52
C GLN A 34 -13.86 -2.75 19.84
N ALA A 35 -13.25 -3.86 20.27
CA ALA A 35 -11.96 -4.32 19.79
C ALA A 35 -12.09 -5.67 19.07
N TYR A 36 -11.56 -5.74 17.85
CA TYR A 36 -11.49 -6.92 16.99
C TYR A 36 -10.03 -7.28 16.76
N ILE A 37 -9.57 -8.36 17.36
CA ILE A 37 -8.18 -8.81 17.29
C ILE A 37 -8.07 -9.82 16.14
N THR A 38 -7.18 -9.57 15.17
CA THR A 38 -6.94 -10.50 14.06
C THR A 38 -6.06 -11.67 14.54
N GLU A 39 -6.38 -12.87 14.12
CA GLU A 39 -5.60 -14.09 14.39
C GLU A 39 -4.81 -14.52 13.14
N LYS A 40 -5.39 -14.36 11.96
CA LYS A 40 -4.83 -14.77 10.67
C LYS A 40 -5.01 -13.69 9.59
N PRO A 41 -4.25 -13.78 8.49
CA PRO A 41 -4.49 -12.93 7.31
C PRO A 41 -5.92 -13.05 6.79
N GLY A 42 -6.51 -11.92 6.42
CA GLY A 42 -7.89 -11.79 5.94
C GLY A 42 -8.92 -11.48 7.03
N ASP A 43 -8.61 -11.66 8.31
CA ASP A 43 -9.56 -11.36 9.40
C ASP A 43 -9.97 -9.90 9.42
N ALA A 44 -9.04 -8.97 9.17
CA ALA A 44 -9.35 -7.54 9.15
C ALA A 44 -10.33 -7.18 8.04
N LYS A 45 -10.28 -7.87 6.90
CA LYS A 45 -11.25 -7.74 5.80
C LYS A 45 -12.64 -8.23 6.23
N VAL A 46 -12.70 -9.38 6.90
CA VAL A 46 -13.97 -9.96 7.39
C VAL A 46 -14.61 -9.04 8.42
N PHE A 47 -13.81 -8.53 9.37
CA PHE A 47 -14.32 -7.61 10.39
C PHE A 47 -14.81 -6.28 9.77
N ALA A 48 -14.06 -5.71 8.85
CA ALA A 48 -14.46 -4.49 8.16
C ALA A 48 -15.77 -4.67 7.38
N ARG A 49 -15.94 -5.82 6.68
CA ARG A 49 -17.17 -6.15 5.98
C ARG A 49 -18.35 -6.23 6.95
N LYS A 50 -18.20 -7.01 8.04
CA LYS A 50 -19.24 -7.19 9.06
C LYS A 50 -19.68 -5.88 9.69
N LEU A 51 -18.74 -4.93 9.89
CA LEU A 51 -19.02 -3.64 10.51
C LEU A 51 -19.67 -2.65 9.56
N THR A 52 -19.50 -2.82 8.25
CA THR A 52 -19.97 -1.84 7.26
C THR A 52 -21.14 -2.35 6.40
N GLU A 53 -21.32 -3.65 6.27
CA GLU A 53 -22.40 -4.22 5.47
C GLU A 53 -23.75 -3.96 6.13
N GLY A 54 -24.65 -3.25 5.43
CA GLY A 54 -25.97 -2.88 5.92
C GLY A 54 -25.99 -1.81 7.04
N CYS A 55 -24.83 -1.32 7.48
CA CYS A 55 -24.76 -0.28 8.51
C CYS A 55 -25.09 1.10 7.93
N ARG A 56 -26.06 1.78 8.51
CA ARG A 56 -26.51 3.13 8.11
C ARG A 56 -26.06 4.22 9.07
N GLU A 57 -25.57 3.87 10.25
CA GLU A 57 -25.13 4.83 11.25
C GLU A 57 -23.66 5.23 11.08
N PRO A 58 -23.33 6.51 11.25
CA PRO A 58 -21.95 6.96 11.21
C PRO A 58 -21.09 6.31 12.31
N HIS A 59 -19.97 5.73 11.92
CA HIS A 59 -19.04 5.10 12.85
C HIS A 59 -17.59 5.22 12.39
N VAL A 60 -16.67 4.94 13.30
CA VAL A 60 -15.24 5.03 13.05
C VAL A 60 -14.60 3.65 13.17
N ILE A 61 -13.97 3.19 12.09
CA ILE A 61 -13.12 1.99 12.10
C ILE A 61 -11.66 2.43 12.22
N VAL A 62 -10.98 1.93 13.25
CA VAL A 62 -9.58 2.29 13.55
C VAL A 62 -8.67 1.09 13.28
N ALA A 63 -7.82 1.21 12.27
CA ALA A 63 -6.78 0.24 11.99
C ALA A 63 -5.62 0.39 12.98
N VAL A 64 -5.28 -0.66 13.73
CA VAL A 64 -4.08 -0.74 14.57
C VAL A 64 -3.15 -1.80 13.99
N GLY A 65 -2.21 -1.38 13.12
CA GLY A 65 -1.39 -2.33 12.37
C GLY A 65 -0.43 -1.66 11.40
N GLY A 66 -0.08 -2.35 10.33
CA GLY A 66 0.70 -1.83 9.20
C GLY A 66 -0.18 -1.54 7.99
N ASP A 67 0.47 -1.19 6.87
CA ASP A 67 -0.22 -0.90 5.60
C ASP A 67 -1.08 -2.09 5.13
N GLY A 68 -0.62 -3.34 5.29
CA GLY A 68 -1.41 -4.54 4.99
C GLY A 68 -2.70 -4.65 5.81
N THR A 69 -2.70 -4.23 7.09
CA THR A 69 -3.93 -4.21 7.91
C THR A 69 -4.92 -3.17 7.37
N VAL A 70 -4.43 -2.00 6.94
CA VAL A 70 -5.28 -0.98 6.30
C VAL A 70 -5.81 -1.48 4.97
N ASN A 71 -4.99 -2.17 4.18
CA ASN A 71 -5.38 -2.76 2.91
C ASN A 71 -6.51 -3.80 3.09
N GLU A 72 -6.36 -4.73 4.03
CA GLU A 72 -7.42 -5.71 4.33
C GLU A 72 -8.73 -5.03 4.75
N ILE A 73 -8.66 -3.98 5.59
CA ILE A 73 -9.83 -3.20 5.99
C ILE A 73 -10.47 -2.57 4.75
N LEU A 74 -9.69 -1.87 3.92
CA LEU A 74 -10.17 -1.24 2.68
C LEU A 74 -10.88 -2.25 1.76
N ASP A 75 -10.30 -3.44 1.61
CA ASP A 75 -10.84 -4.52 0.78
C ASP A 75 -12.16 -5.08 1.32
N GLY A 76 -12.39 -4.94 2.63
CA GLY A 76 -13.63 -5.36 3.31
C GLY A 76 -14.72 -4.29 3.37
N LEU A 77 -14.39 -3.00 3.19
CA LEU A 77 -15.37 -1.91 3.35
C LEU A 77 -16.54 -2.00 2.36
N SER A 78 -17.74 -1.81 2.86
CA SER A 78 -18.91 -1.44 2.08
C SER A 78 -18.98 0.09 2.00
N PHE A 79 -18.77 0.66 0.80
CA PHE A 79 -18.81 2.12 0.59
C PHE A 79 -20.22 2.73 0.60
N CYS A 80 -21.25 1.91 0.77
CA CYS A 80 -22.60 2.38 1.05
C CYS A 80 -22.80 2.78 2.52
N SER A 81 -21.83 2.46 3.38
CA SER A 81 -21.88 2.79 4.82
C SER A 81 -21.15 4.11 5.11
N PRO A 82 -21.66 4.95 6.02
CA PRO A 82 -21.02 6.22 6.40
C PRO A 82 -19.86 5.99 7.38
N VAL A 83 -18.84 5.25 6.91
CA VAL A 83 -17.64 4.91 7.70
C VAL A 83 -16.56 5.99 7.60
N THR A 84 -15.90 6.26 8.71
CA THR A 84 -14.68 7.07 8.75
C THR A 84 -13.53 6.19 9.25
N LEU A 85 -12.39 6.23 8.58
CA LEU A 85 -11.21 5.47 8.98
C LEU A 85 -10.31 6.29 9.91
N GLY A 86 -9.77 5.61 10.92
CA GLY A 86 -8.63 6.06 11.71
C GLY A 86 -7.46 5.10 11.50
N TYR A 87 -6.22 5.59 11.62
CA TYR A 87 -5.04 4.73 11.47
C TYR A 87 -4.02 4.99 12.57
N ILE A 88 -3.63 3.93 13.27
CA ILE A 88 -2.58 3.92 14.29
C ILE A 88 -1.46 3.00 13.80
N PRO A 89 -0.35 3.56 13.29
CA PRO A 89 0.70 2.79 12.65
C PRO A 89 1.52 1.97 13.65
N ALA A 90 1.49 0.65 13.50
CA ALA A 90 2.25 -0.32 14.27
C ALA A 90 3.13 -1.23 13.41
N GLY A 91 3.04 -1.13 12.08
CA GLY A 91 3.78 -1.93 11.10
C GLY A 91 5.25 -1.52 10.94
N SER A 92 5.94 -2.14 9.97
CA SER A 92 7.35 -1.87 9.63
C SER A 92 7.49 -0.71 8.64
N GLY A 93 6.69 -0.65 7.57
CA GLY A 93 6.72 0.37 6.51
C GLY A 93 5.99 1.63 6.93
N ASN A 94 4.69 1.48 7.14
CA ASN A 94 3.73 2.54 7.46
C ASN A 94 3.80 3.69 6.43
N ASP A 95 3.78 3.32 5.15
CA ASP A 95 3.95 4.27 4.04
C ASP A 95 2.75 5.20 3.90
N LEU A 96 1.54 4.68 4.14
CA LEU A 96 0.33 5.48 4.26
C LEU A 96 0.45 6.53 5.38
N ALA A 97 0.86 6.11 6.58
CA ALA A 97 1.01 7.02 7.71
C ALA A 97 2.06 8.11 7.45
N ARG A 98 3.14 7.75 6.72
CA ARG A 98 4.20 8.69 6.31
C ARG A 98 3.65 9.71 5.32
N SER A 99 2.89 9.28 4.33
CA SER A 99 2.27 10.13 3.32
C SER A 99 1.29 11.12 3.95
N LEU A 100 0.44 10.65 4.85
CA LEU A 100 -0.54 11.47 5.56
C LEU A 100 0.07 12.28 6.71
N LYS A 101 1.39 12.16 6.95
CA LYS A 101 2.11 12.84 8.04
C LYS A 101 1.49 12.57 9.42
N LEU A 102 1.00 11.35 9.64
CA LEU A 102 0.42 10.94 10.91
C LEU A 102 1.47 10.92 12.04
N PRO A 103 1.08 11.15 13.29
CA PRO A 103 2.01 11.11 14.42
C PRO A 103 2.70 9.75 14.55
N ARG A 104 3.99 9.73 14.90
CA ARG A 104 4.74 8.49 15.12
C ARG A 104 4.39 7.78 16.44
N LYS A 105 3.86 8.53 17.44
CA LYS A 105 3.49 7.99 18.75
C LYS A 105 2.04 7.51 18.71
N PRO A 106 1.74 6.22 19.01
CA PRO A 106 0.37 5.67 18.94
C PRO A 106 -0.66 6.46 19.75
N GLY A 107 -0.30 6.89 20.97
CA GLY A 107 -1.21 7.70 21.80
C GLY A 107 -1.55 9.07 21.22
N ARG A 108 -0.65 9.67 20.41
CA ARG A 108 -0.97 10.92 19.69
C ARG A 108 -1.93 10.67 18.52
N CYS A 109 -1.80 9.52 17.84
CA CYS A 109 -2.77 9.11 16.82
C CYS A 109 -4.14 8.89 17.44
N LEU A 110 -4.20 8.15 18.57
CA LEU A 110 -5.45 7.91 19.27
C LEU A 110 -6.11 9.23 19.71
N LYS A 111 -5.35 10.18 20.28
CA LYS A 111 -5.89 11.49 20.66
C LYS A 111 -6.51 12.24 19.46
N LYS A 112 -5.88 12.18 18.28
CA LYS A 112 -6.46 12.75 17.04
C LYS A 112 -7.74 12.04 16.63
N ILE A 113 -7.81 10.71 16.82
CA ILE A 113 -9.00 9.92 16.45
C ILE A 113 -10.17 10.20 17.40
N LEU A 114 -9.92 10.33 18.70
CA LEU A 114 -10.97 10.62 19.69
C LEU A 114 -11.47 12.08 19.63
N SER A 115 -10.62 13.00 19.19
CA SER A 115 -10.96 14.42 19.02
C SER A 115 -10.52 14.90 17.63
N PRO A 116 -11.22 14.49 16.57
CA PRO A 116 -10.82 14.77 15.20
C PRO A 116 -11.02 16.25 14.86
N LYS A 117 -9.93 16.92 14.44
CA LYS A 117 -9.98 18.30 13.96
C LYS A 117 -10.14 18.35 12.44
N TYR A 118 -9.56 17.38 11.73
CA TYR A 118 -9.53 17.33 10.27
C TYR A 118 -9.84 15.94 9.76
N HIS A 119 -10.58 15.91 8.67
CA HIS A 119 -10.83 14.72 7.87
C HIS A 119 -10.34 14.97 6.46
N LYS A 120 -9.84 13.93 5.80
CA LYS A 120 -9.50 13.95 4.38
C LYS A 120 -10.34 12.94 3.63
N GLN A 121 -10.70 13.29 2.41
CA GLN A 121 -11.26 12.35 1.46
C GLN A 121 -10.11 11.86 0.59
N LEU A 122 -9.83 10.56 0.67
CA LEU A 122 -8.71 9.93 -0.04
C LEU A 122 -9.23 9.12 -1.22
N ASP A 123 -8.44 9.10 -2.26
CA ASP A 123 -8.57 8.17 -3.36
C ASP A 123 -8.10 6.78 -2.93
N TYR A 124 -8.56 5.75 -3.61
CA TYR A 124 -7.97 4.43 -3.56
C TYR A 124 -7.89 3.83 -4.96
N GLY A 125 -6.99 2.90 -5.15
CA GLY A 125 -6.85 2.22 -6.41
C GLY A 125 -7.54 0.86 -6.41
N VAL A 126 -7.90 0.40 -7.60
CA VAL A 126 -8.43 -0.94 -7.87
C VAL A 126 -7.52 -1.61 -8.87
N LEU A 127 -7.02 -2.78 -8.55
CA LEU A 127 -6.33 -3.69 -9.46
C LEU A 127 -7.29 -4.80 -9.86
N THR A 128 -7.47 -5.01 -11.16
CA THR A 128 -8.17 -6.15 -11.77
C THR A 128 -7.17 -7.01 -12.52
N TYR A 129 -7.20 -8.31 -12.29
CA TYR A 129 -6.28 -9.28 -12.88
C TYR A 129 -6.93 -10.66 -12.99
N GLY A 130 -6.28 -11.57 -13.71
CA GLY A 130 -6.76 -12.92 -14.01
C GLY A 130 -7.25 -13.03 -15.45
N GLY A 131 -7.34 -14.27 -15.95
CA GLY A 131 -7.85 -14.60 -17.28
C GLY A 131 -9.31 -15.02 -17.21
N ASP A 132 -9.55 -16.34 -17.07
CA ASP A 132 -10.90 -16.91 -17.02
C ASP A 132 -11.65 -16.54 -15.72
N GLU A 133 -10.93 -16.40 -14.61
CA GLU A 133 -11.48 -15.92 -13.34
C GLU A 133 -10.93 -14.53 -13.03
N ILE A 134 -11.78 -13.52 -13.13
CA ILE A 134 -11.42 -12.13 -12.84
C ILE A 134 -11.38 -11.92 -11.33
N SER A 135 -10.22 -11.50 -10.85
CA SER A 135 -10.00 -11.08 -9.46
C SER A 135 -9.85 -9.56 -9.37
N CYS A 136 -10.37 -9.00 -8.28
CA CYS A 136 -10.32 -7.57 -8.03
C CYS A 136 -9.82 -7.30 -6.62
N ARG A 137 -8.82 -6.43 -6.47
CA ARG A 137 -8.24 -6.02 -5.20
C ARG A 137 -8.15 -4.50 -5.12
N ARG A 138 -8.43 -3.96 -3.95
CA ARG A 138 -8.27 -2.53 -3.67
C ARG A 138 -6.90 -2.26 -3.07
N PHE A 139 -6.33 -1.07 -3.35
CA PHE A 139 -5.08 -0.63 -2.74
C PHE A 139 -5.15 0.82 -2.29
N MET A 140 -4.50 1.08 -1.17
CA MET A 140 -4.45 2.41 -0.58
C MET A 140 -3.19 3.16 -0.99
N VAL A 141 -2.09 2.46 -1.18
CA VAL A 141 -0.76 3.05 -1.42
C VAL A 141 -0.32 2.83 -2.85
N SER A 142 -0.11 1.57 -3.25
CA SER A 142 0.40 1.23 -4.57
C SER A 142 0.03 -0.18 -5.01
N ALA A 143 0.03 -0.39 -6.31
CA ALA A 143 0.00 -1.71 -6.94
C ALA A 143 1.01 -1.74 -8.08
N GLY A 144 1.60 -2.90 -8.34
CA GLY A 144 2.64 -2.99 -9.37
C GLY A 144 2.81 -4.38 -9.95
N ILE A 145 3.47 -4.40 -11.11
CA ILE A 145 3.85 -5.61 -11.84
C ILE A 145 5.34 -5.59 -12.12
N GLY A 146 6.05 -6.63 -11.70
CA GLY A 146 7.46 -6.81 -11.99
C GLY A 146 8.36 -6.99 -10.79
N MET A 147 9.51 -6.32 -10.81
CA MET A 147 10.58 -6.50 -9.82
C MET A 147 10.15 -6.08 -8.41
N ASP A 148 9.38 -5.02 -8.26
CA ASP A 148 8.83 -4.54 -6.99
C ASP A 148 7.97 -5.61 -6.32
N ALA A 149 7.06 -6.23 -7.08
CA ALA A 149 6.26 -7.35 -6.61
C ALA A 149 7.13 -8.57 -6.25
N ALA A 150 8.17 -8.87 -7.03
CA ALA A 150 9.11 -9.94 -6.71
C ALA A 150 9.87 -9.67 -5.40
N VAL A 151 10.19 -8.41 -5.07
CA VAL A 151 10.75 -8.02 -3.78
C VAL A 151 9.76 -8.32 -2.65
N CYS A 152 8.49 -7.92 -2.81
CA CYS A 152 7.44 -8.18 -1.83
C CYS A 152 7.26 -9.68 -1.58
N HIS A 153 7.17 -10.50 -2.65
CA HIS A 153 7.06 -11.96 -2.56
C HIS A 153 8.25 -12.57 -1.79
N ASN A 154 9.48 -12.17 -2.13
CA ASN A 154 10.67 -12.70 -1.44
C ASN A 154 10.72 -12.32 0.04
N ILE A 155 10.28 -11.13 0.41
CA ILE A 155 10.24 -10.70 1.81
C ILE A 155 9.17 -11.48 2.58
N LEU A 156 8.01 -11.74 1.98
CA LEU A 156 6.93 -12.50 2.63
C LEU A 156 7.34 -13.96 2.92
N TYR A 157 8.04 -14.61 2.00
CA TYR A 157 8.44 -16.02 2.12
C TYR A 157 9.83 -16.24 2.73
N SER A 158 10.61 -15.19 2.98
CA SER A 158 11.96 -15.32 3.52
C SER A 158 11.94 -15.64 5.03
N ARG A 159 12.56 -16.76 5.42
CA ARG A 159 12.86 -17.08 6.83
C ARG A 159 13.72 -16.03 7.53
N THR A 160 14.41 -15.17 6.78
CA THR A 160 15.24 -14.08 7.27
C THR A 160 14.45 -12.85 7.76
N LYS A 161 13.14 -12.78 7.52
CA LYS A 161 12.26 -11.67 7.98
C LYS A 161 12.38 -11.39 9.48
N GLY A 162 12.48 -12.44 10.31
CA GLY A 162 12.64 -12.32 11.76
C GLY A 162 13.98 -11.73 12.19
N ILE A 163 15.06 -12.08 11.52
CA ILE A 163 16.42 -11.63 11.84
C ILE A 163 16.62 -10.18 11.38
N LEU A 164 16.16 -9.83 10.20
CA LEU A 164 16.30 -8.50 9.61
C LEU A 164 15.46 -7.44 10.34
N ASN A 165 14.30 -7.83 10.86
CA ASN A 165 13.48 -6.93 11.69
C ASN A 165 14.10 -6.63 13.07
N LYS A 166 14.91 -7.55 13.64
CA LYS A 166 15.64 -7.34 14.90
C LYS A 166 16.76 -6.32 14.75
N LEU A 167 17.37 -6.20 13.58
CA LEU A 167 18.55 -5.35 13.33
C LEU A 167 18.23 -3.88 13.01
N HIS A 168 16.97 -3.44 13.01
CA HIS A 168 16.55 -2.05 12.73
C HIS A 168 17.03 -1.46 11.39
N ILE A 169 17.50 -2.28 10.45
CA ILE A 169 18.10 -1.88 9.17
C ILE A 169 17.04 -1.84 8.02
N GLY A 170 15.77 -1.57 8.35
CA GLY A 170 14.64 -1.73 7.45
C GLY A 170 14.86 -1.23 6.01
N LYS A 171 15.18 0.06 5.81
CA LYS A 171 15.37 0.64 4.47
C LYS A 171 16.56 0.05 3.71
N LEU A 172 17.69 -0.18 4.37
CA LEU A 172 18.89 -0.74 3.74
C LEU A 172 18.67 -2.17 3.27
N THR A 173 17.93 -2.96 4.04
CA THR A 173 17.54 -4.32 3.67
C THR A 173 16.67 -4.34 2.42
N TYR A 174 15.64 -3.48 2.35
CA TYR A 174 14.80 -3.36 1.16
C TYR A 174 15.62 -2.94 -0.07
N LEU A 175 16.57 -2.02 0.12
CA LEU A 175 17.48 -1.60 -0.96
C LEU A 175 18.34 -2.77 -1.45
N LEU A 176 18.97 -3.53 -0.54
CA LEU A 176 19.81 -4.68 -0.92
C LEU A 176 19.02 -5.76 -1.64
N ILE A 177 17.81 -6.07 -1.14
CA ILE A 177 16.91 -7.02 -1.80
C ILE A 177 16.47 -6.47 -3.16
N GLY A 178 16.14 -5.18 -3.25
CA GLY A 178 15.78 -4.51 -4.49
C GLY A 178 16.91 -4.57 -5.53
N VAL A 179 18.15 -4.29 -5.14
CA VAL A 179 19.31 -4.41 -6.02
C VAL A 179 19.52 -5.87 -6.47
N LYS A 180 19.43 -6.84 -5.54
CA LYS A 180 19.51 -8.27 -5.87
C LYS A 180 18.44 -8.66 -6.87
N GLN A 181 17.18 -8.28 -6.63
CA GLN A 181 16.07 -8.59 -7.55
C GLN A 181 16.26 -7.91 -8.90
N LEU A 182 16.74 -6.67 -8.95
CA LEU A 182 17.07 -6.00 -10.21
C LEU A 182 18.12 -6.78 -11.01
N LEU A 183 19.16 -7.29 -10.35
CA LEU A 183 20.20 -8.08 -11.01
C LEU A 183 19.66 -9.41 -11.57
N LEU A 184 18.71 -10.04 -10.87
CA LEU A 184 18.07 -11.30 -11.28
C LEU A 184 16.93 -11.08 -12.28
N ALA A 185 16.25 -9.94 -12.23
CA ALA A 185 15.08 -9.66 -13.06
C ALA A 185 15.40 -9.74 -14.56
N LYS A 186 14.47 -10.29 -15.32
CA LYS A 186 14.48 -10.28 -16.79
C LYS A 186 13.49 -9.19 -17.24
N PRO A 187 13.90 -8.25 -18.13
CA PRO A 187 12.99 -7.23 -18.62
C PRO A 187 11.89 -7.85 -19.47
N ALA A 188 10.73 -7.22 -19.47
CA ALA A 188 9.60 -7.56 -20.32
C ALA A 188 9.43 -6.52 -21.43
N LYS A 189 8.82 -6.95 -22.54
CA LYS A 189 8.25 -6.08 -23.57
C LYS A 189 6.75 -5.97 -23.32
N GLY A 190 6.16 -4.89 -23.81
CA GLY A 190 4.73 -4.69 -23.65
C GLY A 190 4.31 -3.25 -23.84
N TYR A 191 3.16 -2.92 -23.33
CA TYR A 191 2.62 -1.56 -23.42
C TYR A 191 1.77 -1.20 -22.20
N LEU A 192 1.62 0.10 -22.02
CA LEU A 192 0.61 0.74 -21.19
C LEU A 192 -0.43 1.37 -22.11
N LEU A 193 -1.70 1.21 -21.77
CA LEU A 193 -2.79 1.99 -22.35
C LEU A 193 -3.37 2.87 -21.22
N LEU A 194 -3.17 4.18 -21.33
CA LEU A 194 -3.57 5.18 -20.34
C LEU A 194 -4.89 5.81 -20.79
N ASP A 195 -5.89 5.78 -19.91
CA ASP A 195 -7.25 6.33 -20.12
C ASP A 195 -7.91 5.86 -21.44
N GLY A 196 -7.53 4.66 -21.91
CA GLY A 196 -8.03 4.11 -23.17
C GLY A 196 -7.54 4.80 -24.45
N VAL A 197 -6.70 5.84 -24.33
CA VAL A 197 -6.33 6.73 -25.46
C VAL A 197 -4.83 6.68 -25.75
N GLN A 198 -3.98 6.82 -24.73
CA GLN A 198 -2.53 6.92 -24.92
C GLN A 198 -1.85 5.56 -24.76
N LYS A 199 -1.36 5.00 -25.86
CA LYS A 199 -0.54 3.79 -25.83
C LYS A 199 0.95 4.13 -25.68
N VAL A 200 1.61 3.54 -24.70
CA VAL A 200 3.04 3.70 -24.42
C VAL A 200 3.72 2.33 -24.48
N GLU A 201 4.59 2.11 -25.46
CA GLU A 201 5.31 0.85 -25.61
C GLU A 201 6.65 0.88 -24.88
N PHE A 202 7.05 -0.31 -24.38
CA PHE A 202 8.33 -0.51 -23.72
C PHE A 202 8.92 -1.86 -24.12
N ASN A 203 10.27 -1.90 -24.23
CA ASN A 203 10.99 -3.10 -24.65
C ASN A 203 11.88 -3.70 -23.54
N HIS A 204 12.09 -2.99 -22.46
CA HIS A 204 12.97 -3.40 -21.36
C HIS A 204 12.41 -2.94 -20.02
N ALA A 205 11.10 -3.17 -19.74
CA ALA A 205 10.52 -2.85 -18.47
C ALA A 205 10.90 -3.88 -17.40
N TYR A 206 11.31 -3.41 -16.24
CA TYR A 206 11.64 -4.23 -15.07
C TYR A 206 10.52 -4.19 -14.05
N PHE A 207 9.86 -3.06 -13.91
CA PHE A 207 8.59 -2.94 -13.23
C PHE A 207 7.78 -1.73 -13.70
N ILE A 208 6.49 -1.81 -13.43
CA ILE A 208 5.51 -0.76 -13.63
C ILE A 208 4.67 -0.72 -12.37
N SER A 209 4.62 0.42 -11.69
CA SER A 209 3.83 0.60 -10.49
C SER A 209 2.89 1.80 -10.61
N ALA A 210 1.70 1.65 -10.04
CA ALA A 210 0.67 2.67 -9.94
C ALA A 210 0.51 3.08 -8.48
N HIS A 211 0.50 4.36 -8.23
CA HIS A 211 0.54 4.95 -6.90
C HIS A 211 -0.63 5.90 -6.66
N ILE A 212 -1.25 5.77 -5.49
CA ILE A 212 -2.13 6.79 -4.87
C ILE A 212 -1.30 7.68 -3.94
N HIS A 213 -0.30 7.09 -3.28
CA HIS A 213 0.58 7.78 -2.35
C HIS A 213 2.05 7.71 -2.83
N PRO A 214 2.89 8.71 -2.51
CA PRO A 214 4.25 8.79 -3.06
C PRO A 214 5.21 7.70 -2.58
N TYR A 215 4.92 7.04 -1.46
CA TYR A 215 5.83 6.10 -0.81
C TYR A 215 5.44 4.65 -1.05
N GLU A 216 6.44 3.77 -1.10
CA GLU A 216 6.31 2.33 -1.18
C GLU A 216 7.53 1.66 -0.54
N GLY A 217 7.39 0.38 -0.11
CA GLY A 217 8.52 -0.43 0.34
C GLY A 217 9.26 0.11 1.57
N GLY A 218 8.55 0.80 2.49
CA GLY A 218 9.13 1.34 3.71
C GLY A 218 9.80 2.71 3.53
N GLY A 219 9.34 3.50 2.56
CA GLY A 219 9.70 4.90 2.38
C GLY A 219 10.52 5.24 1.15
N PHE A 220 10.58 4.37 0.16
CA PHE A 220 11.01 4.73 -1.18
C PHE A 220 9.91 5.56 -1.84
N LYS A 221 10.30 6.63 -2.54
CA LYS A 221 9.36 7.50 -3.24
C LYS A 221 9.36 7.15 -4.73
N PHE A 222 8.69 6.08 -5.11
CA PHE A 222 8.60 5.71 -6.53
C PHE A 222 7.70 6.65 -7.34
N ALA A 223 6.76 7.33 -6.70
CA ALA A 223 5.93 8.36 -7.33
C ALA A 223 5.94 9.65 -6.48
N PRO A 224 7.02 10.46 -6.52
CA PRO A 224 7.19 11.61 -5.62
C PRO A 224 6.09 12.65 -5.73
N ASP A 225 5.47 12.78 -6.91
CA ASP A 225 4.44 13.76 -7.21
C ASP A 225 3.00 13.20 -7.05
N ALA A 226 2.86 11.94 -6.57
CA ALA A 226 1.55 11.35 -6.32
C ALA A 226 0.77 12.12 -5.25
N THR A 227 -0.48 12.45 -5.56
CA THR A 227 -1.44 13.10 -4.68
C THR A 227 -2.65 12.19 -4.49
N TYR A 228 -3.08 12.03 -3.26
CA TYR A 228 -4.08 11.05 -2.84
C TYR A 228 -5.54 11.53 -2.94
N ASP A 229 -5.81 12.65 -3.58
CA ASP A 229 -7.13 13.30 -3.64
C ASP A 229 -7.44 13.98 -4.99
N ASP A 230 -6.63 13.71 -6.03
CA ASP A 230 -6.79 14.28 -7.38
C ASP A 230 -7.59 13.39 -8.35
N GLY A 231 -7.89 12.14 -7.94
CA GLY A 231 -8.61 11.17 -8.75
C GLY A 231 -7.75 10.50 -9.82
N LYS A 232 -6.44 10.46 -9.63
CA LYS A 232 -5.49 9.91 -10.60
C LYS A 232 -4.51 8.93 -9.99
N LEU A 233 -4.01 8.03 -10.83
CA LEU A 233 -2.88 7.16 -10.58
C LEU A 233 -1.61 7.84 -11.05
N SER A 234 -0.57 7.84 -10.24
CA SER A 234 0.79 8.19 -10.66
C SER A 234 1.52 6.91 -11.06
N ILE A 235 1.77 6.73 -12.34
CA ILE A 235 2.43 5.53 -12.88
C ILE A 235 3.93 5.77 -12.97
N CYS A 236 4.71 4.85 -12.41
CA CYS A 236 6.17 4.80 -12.55
C CYS A 236 6.56 3.59 -13.41
N VAL A 237 7.27 3.84 -14.51
CA VAL A 237 7.79 2.80 -15.40
C VAL A 237 9.31 2.78 -15.32
N MET A 238 9.89 1.69 -14.85
CA MET A 238 11.32 1.48 -14.88
C MET A 238 11.70 0.65 -16.10
N ASN A 239 12.22 1.33 -17.13
CA ASN A 239 12.52 0.77 -18.44
C ASN A 239 13.92 1.20 -18.91
N ASN A 240 14.88 0.27 -18.99
CA ASN A 240 16.22 0.55 -19.53
C ASN A 240 16.90 -0.71 -20.05
N ARG A 241 17.54 -0.65 -21.22
CA ARG A 241 18.32 -1.78 -21.78
C ARG A 241 19.47 -2.21 -20.86
N LYS A 242 20.09 -1.28 -20.14
CA LYS A 242 21.26 -1.57 -19.27
C LYS A 242 20.83 -1.53 -17.79
N LYS A 243 20.73 -2.68 -17.14
CA LYS A 243 20.37 -2.82 -15.71
C LYS A 243 21.16 -1.90 -14.78
N ARG A 244 22.47 -1.74 -15.03
CA ARG A 244 23.33 -0.89 -14.19
C ARG A 244 22.85 0.55 -14.07
N LYS A 245 22.15 1.06 -15.09
CA LYS A 245 21.57 2.42 -15.08
C LYS A 245 20.34 2.54 -14.17
N LEU A 246 19.77 1.44 -13.72
CA LEU A 246 18.62 1.41 -12.83
C LEU A 246 19.03 1.39 -11.33
N ILE A 247 20.29 1.06 -11.01
CA ILE A 247 20.79 1.12 -9.62
C ILE A 247 20.69 2.55 -9.06
N PRO A 248 21.17 3.60 -9.76
CA PRO A 248 20.97 4.97 -9.31
C PRO A 248 19.49 5.37 -9.15
N VAL A 249 18.59 4.80 -9.97
CA VAL A 249 17.14 5.03 -9.84
C VAL A 249 16.65 4.54 -8.48
N LEU A 250 17.01 3.32 -8.07
CA LEU A 250 16.65 2.77 -6.76
C LEU A 250 17.23 3.59 -5.61
N LEU A 251 18.49 4.03 -5.72
CA LEU A 251 19.11 4.88 -4.70
C LEU A 251 18.42 6.25 -4.60
N ASN A 252 18.14 6.88 -5.74
CA ASN A 252 17.50 8.18 -5.79
C ASN A 252 16.02 8.15 -5.38
N SER A 253 15.33 7.01 -5.52
CA SER A 253 13.96 6.84 -5.04
C SER A 253 13.85 6.94 -3.51
N MET A 254 14.93 6.66 -2.77
CA MET A 254 14.97 6.91 -1.32
C MET A 254 14.78 8.40 -0.97
N PHE A 255 15.14 9.29 -1.89
CA PHE A 255 15.09 10.75 -1.73
C PHE A 255 14.04 11.42 -2.63
N GLY A 256 13.34 10.65 -3.49
CA GLY A 256 12.36 11.17 -4.45
C GLY A 256 13.00 11.93 -5.62
N ARG A 257 14.25 11.61 -5.98
CA ARG A 257 15.04 12.28 -7.04
C ARG A 257 15.18 11.46 -8.33
N GLN A 258 14.43 10.38 -8.48
CA GLN A 258 14.54 9.46 -9.62
C GLN A 258 14.00 10.01 -10.94
N SER A 259 13.19 11.06 -10.93
CA SER A 259 12.70 11.74 -12.14
C SER A 259 13.83 12.27 -13.04
N HIS A 260 14.98 12.54 -12.48
CA HIS A 260 16.18 13.01 -13.20
C HIS A 260 17.00 11.85 -13.83
N ASN A 261 16.60 10.59 -13.62
CA ASN A 261 17.37 9.45 -14.10
C ASN A 261 16.85 8.94 -15.44
N LYS A 262 17.76 8.77 -16.40
CA LYS A 262 17.45 8.07 -17.66
C LYS A 262 17.05 6.61 -17.37
N GLY A 263 15.83 6.21 -17.74
CA GLY A 263 15.32 4.85 -17.54
C GLY A 263 14.11 4.77 -16.60
N THR A 264 13.65 5.91 -16.11
CA THR A 264 12.38 6.03 -15.41
C THR A 264 11.48 6.99 -16.18
N ARG A 265 10.22 6.61 -16.35
CA ARG A 265 9.18 7.46 -16.96
C ARG A 265 8.00 7.54 -16.02
N PHE A 266 7.37 8.69 -15.95
CA PHE A 266 6.19 8.94 -15.13
C PHE A 266 5.02 9.33 -16.01
N TYR A 267 3.84 8.82 -15.64
CA TYR A 267 2.58 9.16 -16.28
C TYR A 267 1.52 9.37 -15.20
N THR A 268 0.46 10.10 -15.56
CA THR A 268 -0.67 10.34 -14.67
C THR A 268 -1.95 10.06 -15.45
N CYS A 269 -2.82 9.22 -14.90
CA CYS A 269 -4.06 8.78 -15.56
C CYS A 269 -5.13 8.41 -14.53
N GLY A 270 -6.38 8.35 -14.93
CA GLY A 270 -7.47 7.79 -14.11
C GLY A 270 -7.48 6.26 -14.15
N GLU A 271 -7.09 5.70 -15.31
CA GLU A 271 -7.08 4.26 -15.58
C GLU A 271 -5.85 3.88 -16.40
N ALA A 272 -5.29 2.69 -16.15
CA ALA A 272 -4.18 2.12 -16.91
C ALA A 272 -4.40 0.63 -17.14
N MET A 273 -4.21 0.18 -18.38
CA MET A 273 -4.06 -1.23 -18.70
C MET A 273 -2.58 -1.51 -18.98
N VAL A 274 -2.06 -2.58 -18.41
CA VAL A 274 -0.67 -3.03 -18.58
C VAL A 274 -0.69 -4.40 -19.22
N HIS A 275 0.00 -4.55 -20.34
CA HIS A 275 0.28 -5.84 -20.98
C HIS A 275 1.78 -6.10 -21.03
N VAL A 276 2.18 -7.31 -20.66
CA VAL A 276 3.57 -7.78 -20.76
C VAL A 276 3.67 -9.12 -21.49
N ASP A 277 4.72 -9.29 -22.30
CA ASP A 277 4.96 -10.47 -23.16
C ASP A 277 5.23 -11.78 -22.40
N LYS A 278 5.42 -11.70 -21.09
CA LYS A 278 5.63 -12.85 -20.19
C LYS A 278 5.10 -12.58 -18.80
N PRO A 279 4.64 -13.61 -18.06
CA PRO A 279 4.09 -13.42 -16.73
C PRO A 279 5.12 -12.78 -15.80
N MET A 280 4.70 -11.73 -15.10
CA MET A 280 5.48 -11.06 -14.06
C MET A 280 4.71 -11.05 -12.74
N ALA A 281 5.44 -11.05 -11.63
CA ALA A 281 4.85 -10.95 -10.31
C ALA A 281 4.03 -9.66 -10.17
N VAL A 282 2.89 -9.75 -9.49
CA VAL A 282 1.99 -8.61 -9.23
C VAL A 282 1.76 -8.47 -7.73
N HIS A 283 1.66 -7.24 -7.24
CA HIS A 283 1.32 -6.93 -5.86
C HIS A 283 0.29 -5.82 -5.72
N VAL A 284 -0.36 -5.81 -4.57
CA VAL A 284 -1.23 -4.74 -4.08
C VAL A 284 -0.83 -4.42 -2.64
N ASP A 285 -0.39 -3.19 -2.36
CA ASP A 285 0.11 -2.76 -1.04
C ASP A 285 1.12 -3.75 -0.40
N GLY A 286 1.91 -4.42 -1.23
CA GLY A 286 2.90 -5.42 -0.82
C GLY A 286 2.39 -6.86 -0.72
N GLU A 287 1.09 -7.10 -0.89
CA GLU A 287 0.49 -8.45 -0.90
C GLU A 287 0.50 -9.04 -2.33
N SER A 288 0.80 -10.34 -2.44
CA SER A 288 0.91 -11.02 -3.73
C SER A 288 -0.43 -11.17 -4.45
N CYS A 289 -0.41 -10.91 -5.76
CA CYS A 289 -1.48 -11.22 -6.73
C CYS A 289 -1.00 -12.20 -7.81
N PHE A 290 -0.07 -13.07 -7.47
CA PHE A 290 0.55 -14.06 -8.35
C PHE A 290 1.30 -13.43 -9.54
N CYS A 291 1.52 -14.22 -10.60
CA CYS A 291 2.13 -13.73 -11.84
C CYS A 291 1.05 -13.52 -12.90
N GLN A 292 1.09 -12.38 -13.57
CA GLN A 292 0.12 -11.97 -14.59
C GLN A 292 0.82 -11.46 -15.84
N ASN A 293 0.14 -11.55 -16.98
CA ASN A 293 0.52 -10.87 -18.23
C ASN A 293 -0.22 -9.54 -18.38
N ASP A 294 -1.47 -9.52 -17.91
CA ASP A 294 -2.40 -8.42 -18.06
C ASP A 294 -2.93 -7.99 -16.72
N ILE A 295 -2.90 -6.68 -16.46
CA ILE A 295 -3.54 -6.07 -15.31
C ILE A 295 -4.23 -4.78 -15.72
N GLN A 296 -5.33 -4.47 -15.05
CA GLN A 296 -6.02 -3.20 -15.18
C GLN A 296 -6.01 -2.48 -13.83
N LEU A 297 -5.72 -1.20 -13.86
CA LEU A 297 -5.58 -0.33 -12.68
C LEU A 297 -6.52 0.87 -12.85
N ARG A 298 -7.28 1.20 -11.81
CA ARG A 298 -8.20 2.35 -11.84
C ARG A 298 -8.18 3.09 -10.51
N CYS A 299 -8.22 4.43 -10.56
CA CYS A 299 -8.39 5.29 -9.40
C CYS A 299 -9.88 5.51 -9.11
N ILE A 300 -10.26 5.36 -7.83
CA ILE A 300 -11.59 5.71 -7.33
C ILE A 300 -11.43 6.96 -6.46
N LYS A 301 -11.97 8.05 -6.97
CA LYS A 301 -11.77 9.39 -6.42
C LYS A 301 -12.53 9.60 -5.11
N LYS A 302 -11.84 10.14 -4.09
CA LYS A 302 -12.40 10.68 -2.84
C LYS A 302 -13.40 9.76 -2.12
N ALA A 303 -13.19 8.45 -2.19
CA ALA A 303 -14.13 7.48 -1.67
C ALA A 303 -13.86 7.07 -0.22
N VAL A 304 -12.66 7.35 0.32
CA VAL A 304 -12.28 6.97 1.69
C VAL A 304 -12.17 8.20 2.57
N ARG A 305 -13.07 8.33 3.54
CA ARG A 305 -12.97 9.38 4.58
C ARG A 305 -12.03 8.93 5.69
N MET A 306 -10.98 9.71 5.98
CA MET A 306 -9.98 9.37 7.00
C MET A 306 -9.69 10.54 7.95
N ILE A 307 -9.52 10.24 9.24
CA ILE A 307 -9.06 11.17 10.27
C ILE A 307 -7.54 11.36 10.14
N VAL A 308 -7.06 12.61 10.07
CA VAL A 308 -5.64 12.96 9.88
C VAL A 308 -5.13 14.01 10.88
#